data_cfa2d1fbb788192eb9f746463bcf5255
#
_entry.id   cfa2d1fbb788192eb9f746463bcf5255
#
_cell.length_a   1.000
_cell.length_b   1.000
_cell.length_c   1.000
_cell.angle_alpha   90.00
_cell.angle_beta   90.00
_cell.angle_gamma   90.00
#
_symmetry.space_group_name_H-M   'P 1'
#
loop_
_entity.id
_entity.type
_entity.pdbx_description
1 polymer ?
#
loop_
_entity_poly.entity_id
_entity_poly.type
_entity_poly.pdbx_seq_one_letter_code
_entity_poly.pdbx_strand_id
1 'polypeptide(L)'
;MDKTIIGSNRKINPSRRVHLKADLTPDDNDRVEIGPTAVAFDEWHAAGISPPDLPALRSYRLSRLQAQIRQHDCAGLLLFDPLNIRYASDCTNMQLWIAHNPARAVFVPPEGKMILWDFHNCEHLSAHLPLIGELRGGASFFYFETGDHTARAAKVFATQIVDVMAHHAGTNKRLAVDRIEHVGYAALTDLGVEVLEGQVLTEHARSIKNDNELNAMRCAIHACERAVDEMREIMRPGLSETELWAALHAGNIKRGGEWIETRILASGPRTNPWFQECGPRIMQTGDLMAFDTDLVGTYGYCCDISRTWIVGDAVPTDRQKHLYQIAYDHVMTNIGLIEAGMSFADMTRIAHRLPEAFRPLRYGVLAHGVGLCDEYPSVRYPEDVEAHGYGGNFEVGMTLCVEAYVGAVGGVDGVKLEEQVL
;
A
#
# COMPACT_ATOMS: atom_id res chain seq x y z
N MET A 1 19.77 -11.47 -20.21
CA MET A 1 18.78 -10.75 -21.00
C MET A 1 19.36 -9.38 -21.34
N ASP A 2 19.47 -9.07 -22.61
CA ASP A 2 19.93 -7.76 -23.01
C ASP A 2 18.81 -6.74 -22.79
N LYS A 3 19.09 -5.73 -21.95
CA LYS A 3 18.22 -4.58 -21.76
C LYS A 3 18.72 -3.39 -22.56
N THR A 4 17.81 -2.68 -23.19
CA THR A 4 18.13 -1.40 -23.82
C THR A 4 18.23 -0.33 -22.73
N ILE A 5 19.39 0.33 -22.62
CA ILE A 5 19.65 1.41 -21.67
C ILE A 5 19.95 2.68 -22.46
N ILE A 6 19.11 3.69 -22.27
CA ILE A 6 19.18 4.96 -22.99
C ILE A 6 19.43 6.08 -21.98
N GLY A 7 20.40 6.94 -22.28
CA GLY A 7 20.72 8.15 -21.49
C GLY A 7 21.67 7.91 -20.33
N SER A 8 22.19 6.69 -20.14
CA SER A 8 23.20 6.40 -19.12
C SER A 8 24.59 6.28 -19.72
N ASN A 9 25.56 6.96 -19.11
CA ASN A 9 26.99 6.80 -19.40
C ASN A 9 27.68 5.75 -18.51
N ARG A 10 26.94 5.09 -17.62
CA ARG A 10 27.47 4.10 -16.68
C ARG A 10 27.37 2.72 -17.25
N LYS A 11 28.40 1.90 -16.98
CA LYS A 11 28.32 0.46 -17.19
C LYS A 11 27.49 -0.15 -16.08
N ILE A 12 26.33 -0.69 -16.45
CA ILE A 12 25.38 -1.32 -15.52
C ILE A 12 25.56 -2.83 -15.60
N ASN A 13 25.73 -3.48 -14.45
CA ASN A 13 25.66 -4.93 -14.33
C ASN A 13 24.31 -5.33 -13.73
N PRO A 14 23.34 -5.74 -14.54
CA PRO A 14 22.00 -6.09 -14.05
C PRO A 14 21.97 -7.40 -13.23
N SER A 15 23.05 -8.18 -13.29
CA SER A 15 23.18 -9.42 -12.52
C SER A 15 23.86 -9.22 -11.16
N ARG A 16 24.22 -7.99 -10.81
CA ARG A 16 24.84 -7.71 -9.52
C ARG A 16 23.89 -8.01 -8.39
N ARG A 17 24.31 -8.87 -7.48
CA ARG A 17 23.63 -9.13 -6.21
C ARG A 17 24.43 -8.45 -5.10
N VAL A 18 23.72 -7.86 -4.17
CA VAL A 18 24.30 -7.18 -2.98
C VAL A 18 23.93 -7.90 -1.69
N HIS A 19 22.94 -8.77 -1.74
CA HIS A 19 22.52 -9.56 -0.58
C HIS A 19 23.35 -10.85 -0.48
N LEU A 20 23.93 -11.04 0.68
CA LEU A 20 24.66 -12.27 1.05
C LEU A 20 24.08 -12.80 2.35
N LYS A 21 24.01 -14.12 2.47
CA LYS A 21 23.76 -14.80 3.74
C LYS A 21 24.96 -14.59 4.69
N ALA A 22 24.79 -14.92 5.96
CA ALA A 22 25.84 -14.77 6.97
C ALA A 22 27.12 -15.56 6.65
N ASP A 23 27.01 -16.64 5.89
CA ASP A 23 28.12 -17.47 5.38
C ASP A 23 28.77 -16.93 4.10
N LEU A 24 28.38 -15.72 3.68
CA LEU A 24 28.83 -15.04 2.45
C LEU A 24 28.42 -15.71 1.14
N THR A 25 27.53 -16.69 1.18
CA THR A 25 26.91 -17.20 -0.05
C THR A 25 25.84 -16.24 -0.58
N PRO A 26 25.56 -16.25 -1.90
CA PRO A 26 24.48 -15.43 -2.44
C PRO A 26 23.14 -15.71 -1.76
N ASP A 27 22.41 -14.63 -1.46
CA ASP A 27 21.04 -14.73 -1.02
C ASP A 27 20.15 -15.14 -2.21
N ASP A 28 19.27 -16.11 -2.02
CA ASP A 28 18.29 -16.55 -3.01
C ASP A 28 17.11 -15.56 -3.13
N ASN A 29 17.03 -14.60 -2.21
CA ASN A 29 16.13 -13.49 -2.29
C ASN A 29 16.45 -12.63 -3.50
N ASP A 30 15.60 -12.64 -4.53
CA ASP A 30 15.75 -11.89 -5.78
C ASP A 30 15.68 -10.34 -5.58
N ARG A 31 16.08 -9.88 -4.42
CA ARG A 31 16.13 -8.48 -4.01
C ARG A 31 17.55 -7.94 -4.08
N VAL A 32 17.66 -6.70 -4.54
CA VAL A 32 18.94 -5.97 -4.59
C VAL A 32 19.01 -4.94 -3.44
N GLU A 33 17.87 -4.53 -2.89
CA GLU A 33 17.78 -3.48 -1.88
C GLU A 33 16.95 -3.90 -0.67
N ILE A 34 15.64 -3.75 -0.73
CA ILE A 34 14.72 -4.06 0.36
C ILE A 34 14.12 -5.45 0.16
N GLY A 35 14.13 -6.25 1.20
CA GLY A 35 13.54 -7.58 1.19
C GLY A 35 13.59 -8.26 2.55
N PRO A 36 12.98 -9.44 2.69
CA PRO A 36 12.94 -10.19 3.92
C PRO A 36 14.33 -10.50 4.46
N THR A 37 14.46 -10.50 5.78
CA THR A 37 15.70 -10.87 6.48
C THR A 37 15.69 -12.35 6.87
N ALA A 38 16.83 -12.87 7.30
CA ALA A 38 16.92 -14.24 7.82
C ALA A 38 15.92 -14.48 8.97
N VAL A 39 15.69 -13.49 9.83
CA VAL A 39 14.70 -13.58 10.92
C VAL A 39 13.30 -13.85 10.38
N ALA A 40 12.90 -13.16 9.32
CA ALA A 40 11.58 -13.38 8.71
C ALA A 40 11.46 -14.79 8.12
N PHE A 41 12.48 -15.26 7.39
CA PHE A 41 12.47 -16.61 6.81
C PHE A 41 12.41 -17.70 7.89
N ASP A 42 13.16 -17.56 8.99
CA ASP A 42 13.16 -18.51 10.10
C ASP A 42 11.78 -18.56 10.77
N GLU A 43 11.15 -17.41 11.01
CA GLU A 43 9.82 -17.30 11.59
C GLU A 43 8.76 -17.90 10.66
N TRP A 44 8.78 -17.61 9.36
CA TRP A 44 7.84 -18.19 8.39
C TRP A 44 7.99 -19.71 8.28
N HIS A 45 9.24 -20.21 8.25
CA HIS A 45 9.48 -21.64 8.24
C HIS A 45 8.88 -22.31 9.48
N ALA A 46 9.09 -21.73 10.66
CA ALA A 46 8.52 -22.24 11.91
C ALA A 46 6.98 -22.20 11.93
N ALA A 47 6.37 -21.22 11.27
CA ALA A 47 4.92 -21.07 11.16
C ALA A 47 4.29 -21.84 9.98
N GLY A 48 5.10 -22.49 9.12
CA GLY A 48 4.61 -23.18 7.94
C GLY A 48 4.10 -22.26 6.84
N ILE A 49 4.58 -21.00 6.81
CA ILE A 49 4.23 -20.00 5.80
C ILE A 49 5.23 -20.08 4.65
N SER A 50 4.72 -20.15 3.43
CA SER A 50 5.54 -20.21 2.22
C SER A 50 5.73 -18.83 1.61
N PRO A 51 6.98 -18.37 1.36
CA PRO A 51 7.23 -17.17 0.57
C PRO A 51 6.63 -17.27 -0.85
N PRO A 52 6.37 -16.12 -1.50
CA PRO A 52 5.84 -16.11 -2.86
C PRO A 52 6.88 -16.53 -3.90
N ASP A 53 6.42 -17.08 -5.03
CA ASP A 53 7.18 -17.14 -6.28
C ASP A 53 7.18 -15.73 -6.91
N LEU A 54 8.28 -14.98 -6.73
CA LEU A 54 8.39 -13.60 -7.21
C LEU A 54 8.29 -13.43 -8.73
N PRO A 55 8.92 -14.30 -9.57
CA PRO A 55 8.69 -14.29 -11.01
C PRO A 55 7.22 -14.43 -11.40
N ALA A 56 6.51 -15.38 -10.80
CA ALA A 56 5.09 -15.61 -11.05
C ALA A 56 4.23 -14.42 -10.56
N LEU A 57 4.51 -13.89 -9.35
CA LEU A 57 3.84 -12.71 -8.79
C LEU A 57 3.97 -11.50 -9.71
N ARG A 58 5.21 -11.17 -10.13
CA ARG A 58 5.48 -10.03 -11.01
C ARG A 58 4.79 -10.16 -12.36
N SER A 59 4.82 -11.36 -12.95
CA SER A 59 4.16 -11.63 -14.22
C SER A 59 2.64 -11.50 -14.12
N TYR A 60 2.05 -11.94 -13.03
CA TYR A 60 0.62 -11.77 -12.76
C TYR A 60 0.24 -10.30 -12.67
N ARG A 61 0.93 -9.52 -11.84
CA ARG A 61 0.67 -8.07 -11.68
C ARG A 61 0.72 -7.33 -13.03
N LEU A 62 1.76 -7.58 -13.83
CA LEU A 62 1.87 -6.99 -15.16
C LEU A 62 0.69 -7.40 -16.05
N SER A 63 0.30 -8.67 -16.03
CA SER A 63 -0.85 -9.15 -16.82
C SER A 63 -2.17 -8.48 -16.43
N ARG A 64 -2.37 -8.18 -15.14
CA ARG A 64 -3.54 -7.45 -14.63
C ARG A 64 -3.58 -6.02 -15.17
N LEU A 65 -2.46 -5.29 -15.09
CA LEU A 65 -2.37 -3.94 -15.64
C LEU A 65 -2.62 -3.93 -17.16
N GLN A 66 -1.99 -4.84 -17.89
CA GLN A 66 -2.17 -4.95 -19.33
C GLN A 66 -3.60 -5.31 -19.73
N ALA A 67 -4.29 -6.13 -18.94
CA ALA A 67 -5.71 -6.41 -19.14
C ALA A 67 -6.57 -5.14 -19.01
N GLN A 68 -6.31 -4.32 -17.99
CA GLN A 68 -7.02 -3.05 -17.80
C GLN A 68 -6.73 -2.05 -18.94
N ILE A 69 -5.47 -1.94 -19.37
CA ILE A 69 -5.08 -1.07 -20.49
C ILE A 69 -5.87 -1.44 -21.76
N ARG A 70 -5.96 -2.73 -22.09
CA ARG A 70 -6.72 -3.22 -23.25
C ARG A 70 -8.23 -3.01 -23.08
N GLN A 71 -8.77 -3.28 -21.89
CA GLN A 71 -10.19 -3.10 -21.59
C GLN A 71 -10.65 -1.65 -21.77
N HIS A 72 -9.78 -0.69 -21.44
CA HIS A 72 -10.08 0.75 -21.57
C HIS A 72 -9.62 1.36 -22.89
N ASP A 73 -9.14 0.55 -23.83
CA ASP A 73 -8.65 0.99 -25.15
C ASP A 73 -7.57 2.10 -25.01
N CYS A 74 -6.59 1.88 -24.11
CA CYS A 74 -5.48 2.80 -23.92
C CYS A 74 -4.24 2.36 -24.71
N ALA A 75 -3.44 3.34 -25.17
CA ALA A 75 -2.13 3.13 -25.76
C ALA A 75 -1.10 2.63 -24.73
N GLY A 76 -1.37 2.88 -23.47
CA GLY A 76 -0.55 2.46 -22.33
C GLY A 76 -1.04 3.09 -21.05
N LEU A 77 -0.33 2.76 -19.97
CA LEU A 77 -0.53 3.33 -18.63
C LEU A 77 0.80 3.93 -18.17
N LEU A 78 0.80 5.22 -17.84
CA LEU A 78 1.96 5.95 -17.34
C LEU A 78 1.82 6.11 -15.82
N LEU A 79 2.80 5.62 -15.07
CA LEU A 79 2.81 5.58 -13.62
C LEU A 79 3.87 6.51 -13.06
N PHE A 80 3.49 7.34 -12.12
CA PHE A 80 4.36 8.17 -11.28
C PHE A 80 4.17 7.87 -9.79
N ASP A 81 3.04 7.28 -9.41
CA ASP A 81 2.82 6.89 -8.02
C ASP A 81 3.76 5.74 -7.63
N PRO A 82 4.54 5.87 -6.53
CA PRO A 82 5.51 4.85 -6.14
C PRO A 82 4.88 3.50 -5.81
N LEU A 83 3.64 3.45 -5.29
CA LEU A 83 2.95 2.20 -5.03
C LEU A 83 2.55 1.50 -6.34
N ASN A 84 2.03 2.26 -7.31
CA ASN A 84 1.71 1.73 -8.63
C ASN A 84 2.96 1.31 -9.41
N ILE A 85 4.06 2.06 -9.29
CA ILE A 85 5.37 1.67 -9.83
C ILE A 85 5.84 0.37 -9.17
N ARG A 86 5.67 0.25 -7.83
CA ARG A 86 5.98 -0.97 -7.08
C ARG A 86 5.14 -2.15 -7.57
N TYR A 87 3.83 -1.98 -7.72
CA TYR A 87 2.94 -3.02 -8.22
C TYR A 87 3.36 -3.50 -9.62
N ALA A 88 3.61 -2.57 -10.54
CA ALA A 88 3.97 -2.87 -11.91
C ALA A 88 5.33 -3.55 -12.04
N SER A 89 6.36 -3.00 -11.39
CA SER A 89 7.76 -3.32 -11.68
C SER A 89 8.51 -4.03 -10.55
N ASP A 90 7.98 -3.99 -9.35
CA ASP A 90 8.64 -4.39 -8.10
C ASP A 90 9.87 -3.52 -7.75
N CYS A 91 9.93 -2.30 -8.25
CA CYS A 91 10.95 -1.32 -7.88
C CYS A 91 10.75 -0.84 -6.45
N THR A 92 11.76 -1.01 -5.59
CA THR A 92 11.69 -0.72 -4.15
C THR A 92 12.42 0.53 -3.72
N ASN A 93 13.17 1.16 -4.63
CA ASN A 93 14.13 2.18 -4.26
C ASN A 93 13.48 3.54 -4.03
N MET A 94 13.78 4.16 -2.88
CA MET A 94 13.44 5.54 -2.55
C MET A 94 11.94 5.90 -2.66
N GLN A 95 11.03 4.99 -2.35
CA GLN A 95 9.59 5.16 -2.56
C GLN A 95 9.05 6.40 -1.83
N LEU A 96 9.38 6.62 -0.56
CA LEU A 96 8.90 7.77 0.21
C LEU A 96 9.42 9.10 -0.34
N TRP A 97 10.67 9.15 -0.78
CA TRP A 97 11.22 10.36 -1.40
C TRP A 97 10.54 10.64 -2.75
N ILE A 98 10.31 9.61 -3.56
CA ILE A 98 9.66 9.71 -4.88
C ILE A 98 8.18 10.09 -4.74
N ALA A 99 7.52 9.79 -3.61
CA ALA A 99 6.14 10.17 -3.37
C ALA A 99 5.89 11.69 -3.50
N HIS A 100 6.89 12.51 -3.16
CA HIS A 100 6.81 13.97 -3.29
C HIS A 100 7.84 14.59 -4.26
N ASN A 101 8.75 13.77 -4.80
CA ASN A 101 9.71 14.17 -5.84
C ASN A 101 9.57 13.21 -7.03
N PRO A 102 8.64 13.45 -7.97
CA PRO A 102 8.29 12.49 -9.03
C PRO A 102 9.41 12.37 -10.07
N ALA A 103 10.51 11.73 -9.66
CA ALA A 103 11.73 11.56 -10.44
C ALA A 103 11.78 10.23 -11.21
N ARG A 104 10.83 9.34 -10.93
CA ARG A 104 10.71 8.03 -11.59
C ARG A 104 9.37 7.90 -12.28
N ALA A 105 9.36 7.28 -13.45
CA ALA A 105 8.14 6.95 -14.17
C ALA A 105 8.24 5.57 -14.80
N VAL A 106 7.09 4.89 -14.94
CA VAL A 106 6.98 3.62 -15.65
C VAL A 106 5.89 3.73 -16.72
N PHE A 107 6.21 3.37 -17.95
CA PHE A 107 5.21 3.16 -18.98
C PHE A 107 4.95 1.67 -19.12
N VAL A 108 3.70 1.27 -18.92
CA VAL A 108 3.21 -0.08 -19.11
C VAL A 108 2.49 -0.14 -20.47
N PRO A 109 3.05 -0.85 -21.46
CA PRO A 109 2.39 -1.03 -22.76
C PRO A 109 1.24 -2.05 -22.67
N PRO A 110 0.32 -2.08 -23.63
CA PRO A 110 -0.74 -3.09 -23.71
C PRO A 110 -0.22 -4.53 -23.76
N GLU A 111 1.00 -4.71 -24.26
CA GLU A 111 1.71 -5.99 -24.38
C GLU A 111 3.23 -5.80 -24.26
N GLY A 112 3.92 -6.86 -23.83
CA GLY A 112 5.38 -6.87 -23.73
C GLY A 112 5.91 -6.30 -22.42
N LYS A 113 7.16 -5.84 -22.44
CA LYS A 113 7.86 -5.36 -21.24
C LYS A 113 7.70 -3.86 -21.07
N MET A 114 7.82 -3.41 -19.81
CA MET A 114 7.73 -2.02 -19.42
C MET A 114 8.97 -1.21 -19.77
N ILE A 115 8.80 0.11 -19.84
CA ILE A 115 9.86 1.10 -19.94
C ILE A 115 9.89 1.89 -18.65
N LEU A 116 11.07 2.00 -18.02
CA LEU A 116 11.25 2.73 -16.77
C LEU A 116 12.22 3.90 -16.97
N TRP A 117 11.82 5.08 -16.57
CA TRP A 117 12.69 6.25 -16.43
C TRP A 117 13.11 6.36 -14.97
N ASP A 118 14.41 6.40 -14.74
CA ASP A 118 14.97 6.65 -13.41
C ASP A 118 15.67 8.02 -13.36
N PHE A 119 15.88 8.52 -12.15
CA PHE A 119 16.49 9.84 -11.97
C PHE A 119 18.02 9.74 -12.07
N HIS A 120 18.61 10.81 -12.47
CA HIS A 120 20.04 11.14 -12.53
C HIS A 120 21.07 9.99 -12.37
N ASN A 121 21.33 9.25 -13.44
CA ASN A 121 22.30 8.13 -13.46
C ASN A 121 22.03 7.03 -12.42
N CYS A 122 20.77 6.83 -12.04
CA CYS A 122 20.35 5.79 -11.09
C CYS A 122 19.70 4.57 -11.75
N GLU A 123 19.80 4.43 -13.07
CA GLU A 123 19.24 3.32 -13.85
C GLU A 123 19.74 1.96 -13.36
N HIS A 124 20.92 1.92 -12.71
CA HIS A 124 21.46 0.71 -12.10
C HIS A 124 20.59 0.15 -10.96
N LEU A 125 19.77 0.98 -10.31
CA LEU A 125 18.91 0.56 -9.22
C LEU A 125 17.74 -0.31 -9.71
N SER A 126 17.31 -0.12 -10.96
CA SER A 126 16.21 -0.85 -11.58
C SER A 126 16.68 -1.87 -12.62
N ALA A 127 17.99 -1.97 -12.85
CA ALA A 127 18.56 -2.82 -13.91
C ALA A 127 18.33 -4.33 -13.69
N HIS A 128 18.12 -4.77 -12.46
CA HIS A 128 17.86 -6.16 -12.11
C HIS A 128 16.40 -6.59 -12.34
N LEU A 129 15.47 -5.66 -12.52
CA LEU A 129 14.04 -5.96 -12.63
C LEU A 129 13.73 -6.69 -13.96
N PRO A 130 13.12 -7.89 -13.90
CA PRO A 130 13.06 -8.79 -15.07
C PRO A 130 12.05 -8.32 -16.13
N LEU A 131 11.00 -7.59 -15.72
CA LEU A 131 9.92 -7.15 -16.60
C LEU A 131 10.12 -5.74 -17.18
N ILE A 132 11.23 -5.08 -16.81
CA ILE A 132 11.67 -3.85 -17.48
C ILE A 132 12.47 -4.22 -18.70
N GLY A 133 12.02 -3.83 -19.88
CA GLY A 133 12.69 -4.04 -21.15
C GLY A 133 13.67 -2.94 -21.51
N GLU A 134 13.36 -1.70 -21.12
CA GLU A 134 14.15 -0.52 -21.43
C GLU A 134 14.28 0.38 -20.20
N LEU A 135 15.48 0.88 -19.95
CA LEU A 135 15.79 1.84 -18.90
C LEU A 135 16.22 3.17 -19.54
N ARG A 136 15.61 4.26 -19.07
CA ARG A 136 15.89 5.62 -19.53
C ARG A 136 16.22 6.52 -18.34
N GLY A 137 17.01 7.56 -18.57
CA GLY A 137 17.16 8.67 -17.64
C GLY A 137 16.25 9.84 -17.99
N GLY A 138 15.98 10.73 -17.03
CA GLY A 138 15.40 12.04 -17.30
C GLY A 138 13.87 12.14 -17.28
N ALA A 139 13.22 11.43 -16.36
CA ALA A 139 11.78 11.63 -16.08
C ALA A 139 11.46 12.90 -15.28
N SER A 140 12.48 13.59 -14.77
CA SER A 140 12.30 14.70 -13.83
C SER A 140 11.89 15.97 -14.53
N PHE A 141 10.73 16.50 -14.16
CA PHE A 141 10.25 17.83 -14.56
C PHE A 141 9.50 18.52 -13.40
N PHE A 142 10.03 18.39 -12.18
CA PHE A 142 9.56 19.10 -11.01
C PHE A 142 10.56 20.19 -10.59
N TYR A 143 10.05 21.27 -10.00
CA TYR A 143 10.80 22.51 -9.82
C TYR A 143 12.09 22.38 -9.01
N PHE A 144 12.08 21.53 -7.96
CA PHE A 144 13.27 21.30 -7.13
C PHE A 144 14.49 20.86 -7.95
N GLU A 145 14.29 20.01 -8.97
CA GLU A 145 15.40 19.50 -9.79
C GLU A 145 15.66 20.34 -11.02
N THR A 146 14.64 20.91 -11.63
CA THR A 146 14.74 21.55 -12.96
C THR A 146 14.62 23.08 -12.94
N GLY A 147 14.19 23.68 -11.82
CA GLY A 147 14.04 25.13 -11.68
C GLY A 147 13.22 25.72 -12.84
N ASP A 148 13.69 26.82 -13.42
CA ASP A 148 13.02 27.51 -14.53
C ASP A 148 12.98 26.71 -15.84
N HIS A 149 13.63 25.52 -15.87
CA HIS A 149 13.60 24.62 -17.02
C HIS A 149 12.48 23.58 -16.96
N THR A 150 11.62 23.59 -15.94
CA THR A 150 10.57 22.59 -15.70
C THR A 150 9.67 22.36 -16.92
N ALA A 151 9.16 23.42 -17.55
CA ALA A 151 8.32 23.30 -18.74
C ALA A 151 9.06 22.67 -19.95
N ARG A 152 10.34 23.01 -20.11
CA ARG A 152 11.18 22.40 -21.16
C ARG A 152 11.41 20.91 -20.88
N ALA A 153 11.71 20.55 -19.64
CA ALA A 153 11.91 19.16 -19.23
C ALA A 153 10.64 18.33 -19.44
N ALA A 154 9.47 18.85 -19.03
CA ALA A 154 8.18 18.24 -19.25
C ALA A 154 7.90 17.97 -20.75
N LYS A 155 8.21 18.94 -21.63
CA LYS A 155 8.05 18.77 -23.08
C LYS A 155 8.96 17.70 -23.64
N VAL A 156 10.22 17.61 -23.19
CA VAL A 156 11.16 16.55 -23.61
C VAL A 156 10.63 15.19 -23.19
N PHE A 157 10.18 15.05 -21.94
CA PHE A 157 9.59 13.81 -21.45
C PHE A 157 8.31 13.43 -22.21
N ALA A 158 7.39 14.37 -22.40
CA ALA A 158 6.14 14.14 -23.14
C ALA A 158 6.41 13.68 -24.60
N THR A 159 7.45 14.23 -25.26
CA THR A 159 7.87 13.77 -26.59
C THR A 159 8.29 12.30 -26.57
N GLN A 160 9.07 11.88 -25.56
CA GLN A 160 9.45 10.47 -25.42
C GLN A 160 8.24 9.57 -25.20
N ILE A 161 7.25 10.02 -24.42
CA ILE A 161 6.02 9.26 -24.20
C ILE A 161 5.23 9.08 -25.49
N VAL A 162 5.08 10.13 -26.28
CA VAL A 162 4.41 10.04 -27.60
C VAL A 162 5.10 9.05 -28.54
N ASP A 163 6.43 9.06 -28.58
CA ASP A 163 7.23 8.12 -29.38
C ASP A 163 7.02 6.67 -28.90
N VAL A 164 7.00 6.45 -27.60
CA VAL A 164 6.72 5.14 -27.00
C VAL A 164 5.30 4.66 -27.32
N MET A 165 4.31 5.54 -27.16
CA MET A 165 2.91 5.23 -27.53
C MET A 165 2.79 4.84 -29.00
N ALA A 166 3.41 5.59 -29.90
CA ALA A 166 3.41 5.29 -31.33
C ALA A 166 4.06 3.93 -31.65
N HIS A 167 5.11 3.56 -30.94
CA HIS A 167 5.78 2.27 -31.08
C HIS A 167 4.91 1.09 -30.65
N HIS A 168 4.20 1.22 -29.50
CA HIS A 168 3.44 0.12 -28.90
C HIS A 168 1.98 0.04 -29.34
N ALA A 169 1.37 1.15 -29.71
CA ALA A 169 -0.07 1.26 -29.98
C ALA A 169 -0.43 2.04 -31.26
N GLY A 170 0.57 2.34 -32.10
CA GLY A 170 0.36 2.98 -33.40
C GLY A 170 -0.27 4.36 -33.28
N THR A 171 -1.49 4.54 -33.79
CA THR A 171 -2.19 5.83 -33.81
C THR A 171 -3.06 6.10 -32.57
N ASN A 172 -3.16 5.15 -31.64
CA ASN A 172 -3.93 5.35 -30.41
C ASN A 172 -3.24 6.41 -29.54
N LYS A 173 -3.97 7.46 -29.19
CA LYS A 173 -3.48 8.59 -28.39
C LYS A 173 -4.07 8.64 -26.98
N ARG A 174 -4.78 7.61 -26.56
CA ARG A 174 -5.41 7.52 -25.24
C ARG A 174 -4.39 6.97 -24.24
N LEU A 175 -3.95 7.78 -23.30
CA LEU A 175 -2.97 7.44 -22.28
C LEU A 175 -3.61 7.50 -20.89
N ALA A 176 -3.67 6.40 -20.20
CA ALA A 176 -4.02 6.41 -18.78
C ALA A 176 -2.82 6.88 -17.93
N VAL A 177 -3.05 7.78 -16.99
CA VAL A 177 -1.99 8.33 -16.10
C VAL A 177 -2.51 8.32 -14.67
N ASP A 178 -1.77 7.72 -13.74
CA ASP A 178 -2.20 7.62 -12.34
C ASP A 178 -2.10 8.96 -11.59
N ARG A 179 -1.02 9.68 -11.80
CA ARG A 179 -0.81 11.06 -11.32
C ARG A 179 0.30 11.70 -12.14
N ILE A 180 0.26 13.01 -12.29
CA ILE A 180 1.28 13.78 -13.01
C ILE A 180 1.24 15.24 -12.59
N GLU A 181 2.41 15.89 -12.53
CA GLU A 181 2.50 17.33 -12.37
C GLU A 181 1.79 18.06 -13.52
N HIS A 182 1.11 19.18 -13.21
CA HIS A 182 0.29 19.92 -14.19
C HIS A 182 1.07 20.33 -15.45
N VAL A 183 2.37 20.60 -15.33
CA VAL A 183 3.25 20.93 -16.49
C VAL A 183 3.46 19.73 -17.41
N GLY A 184 3.49 18.52 -16.85
CA GLY A 184 3.57 17.27 -17.61
C GLY A 184 2.25 16.98 -18.33
N TYR A 185 1.12 17.16 -17.64
CA TYR A 185 -0.20 17.06 -18.23
C TYR A 185 -0.36 18.01 -19.44
N ALA A 186 -0.02 19.30 -19.26
CA ALA A 186 -0.07 20.29 -20.33
C ALA A 186 0.82 19.87 -21.52
N ALA A 187 2.05 19.43 -21.26
CA ALA A 187 2.97 19.01 -22.31
C ALA A 187 2.47 17.81 -23.11
N LEU A 188 1.81 16.84 -22.48
CA LEU A 188 1.18 15.69 -23.15
C LEU A 188 -0.02 16.14 -24.02
N THR A 189 -0.90 16.96 -23.46
CA THR A 189 -2.09 17.45 -24.19
C THR A 189 -1.72 18.37 -25.36
N ASP A 190 -0.68 19.20 -25.22
CA ASP A 190 -0.14 20.02 -26.32
C ASP A 190 0.38 19.17 -27.50
N LEU A 191 0.82 17.94 -27.24
CA LEU A 191 1.22 16.96 -28.26
C LEU A 191 0.06 16.10 -28.78
N GLY A 192 -1.17 16.40 -28.35
CA GLY A 192 -2.39 15.74 -28.81
C GLY A 192 -2.66 14.39 -28.15
N VAL A 193 -2.11 14.13 -26.95
CA VAL A 193 -2.43 12.98 -26.13
C VAL A 193 -3.76 13.22 -25.41
N GLU A 194 -4.66 12.24 -25.47
CA GLU A 194 -5.86 12.18 -24.64
C GLU A 194 -5.49 11.53 -23.30
N VAL A 195 -5.33 12.33 -22.25
CA VAL A 195 -4.97 11.84 -20.92
C VAL A 195 -6.22 11.40 -20.18
N LEU A 196 -6.22 10.15 -19.71
CA LEU A 196 -7.31 9.51 -18.98
C LEU A 196 -6.90 9.25 -17.53
N GLU A 197 -7.91 9.10 -16.66
CA GLU A 197 -7.69 8.73 -15.25
C GLU A 197 -7.14 7.30 -15.13
N GLY A 198 -5.90 7.18 -14.68
CA GLY A 198 -5.19 5.91 -14.59
C GLY A 198 -5.42 5.17 -13.27
N GLN A 199 -5.86 5.85 -12.20
CA GLN A 199 -6.13 5.19 -10.92
C GLN A 199 -7.22 4.13 -11.04
N VAL A 200 -8.22 4.36 -11.89
CA VAL A 200 -9.25 3.34 -12.16
C VAL A 200 -8.62 2.03 -12.63
N LEU A 201 -7.62 2.11 -13.52
CA LEU A 201 -6.94 0.93 -14.05
C LEU A 201 -6.09 0.23 -12.98
N THR A 202 -5.37 1.01 -12.18
CA THR A 202 -4.48 0.47 -11.14
C THR A 202 -5.26 -0.14 -10.00
N GLU A 203 -6.31 0.51 -9.52
CA GLU A 203 -7.19 -0.01 -8.47
C GLU A 203 -7.84 -1.34 -8.86
N HIS A 204 -8.45 -1.41 -10.05
CA HIS A 204 -9.02 -2.66 -10.54
C HIS A 204 -7.97 -3.75 -10.86
N ALA A 205 -6.76 -3.37 -11.25
CA ALA A 205 -5.69 -4.35 -11.42
C ALA A 205 -5.28 -4.97 -10.08
N ARG A 206 -5.14 -4.16 -9.02
CA ARG A 206 -4.71 -4.59 -7.68
C ARG A 206 -5.78 -5.34 -6.90
N SER A 207 -7.07 -5.07 -7.15
CA SER A 207 -8.16 -5.59 -6.32
C SER A 207 -8.21 -7.11 -6.19
N ILE A 208 -7.80 -7.87 -7.22
CA ILE A 208 -7.84 -9.33 -7.22
C ILE A 208 -6.43 -9.91 -7.08
N LYS A 209 -6.18 -10.63 -5.99
CA LYS A 209 -4.90 -11.25 -5.66
C LYS A 209 -4.85 -12.70 -6.13
N ASN A 210 -3.68 -13.12 -6.63
CA ASN A 210 -3.41 -14.53 -6.86
C ASN A 210 -2.72 -15.18 -5.65
N ASP A 211 -2.51 -16.49 -5.70
CA ASP A 211 -1.90 -17.25 -4.59
C ASP A 211 -0.52 -16.70 -4.17
N ASN A 212 0.28 -16.18 -5.11
CA ASN A 212 1.59 -15.62 -4.79
C ASN A 212 1.48 -14.26 -4.09
N GLU A 213 0.52 -13.42 -4.48
CA GLU A 213 0.23 -12.19 -3.76
C GLU A 213 -0.32 -12.50 -2.35
N LEU A 214 -1.23 -13.48 -2.22
CA LEU A 214 -1.74 -13.94 -0.93
C LEU A 214 -0.63 -14.52 -0.05
N ASN A 215 0.34 -15.24 -0.61
CA ASN A 215 1.50 -15.71 0.15
C ASN A 215 2.39 -14.55 0.62
N ALA A 216 2.63 -13.55 -0.23
CA ALA A 216 3.35 -12.33 0.16
C ALA A 216 2.62 -11.57 1.29
N MET A 217 1.29 -11.46 1.20
CA MET A 217 0.46 -10.86 2.26
C MET A 217 0.54 -11.66 3.57
N ARG A 218 0.45 -12.99 3.52
CA ARG A 218 0.62 -13.85 4.73
C ARG A 218 1.99 -13.65 5.37
N CYS A 219 3.04 -13.49 4.57
CA CYS A 219 4.38 -13.17 5.06
C CYS A 219 4.42 -11.81 5.77
N ALA A 220 3.80 -10.78 5.19
CA ALA A 220 3.73 -9.43 5.75
C ALA A 220 2.88 -9.40 7.03
N ILE A 221 1.71 -10.05 7.02
CA ILE A 221 0.83 -10.17 8.19
C ILE A 221 1.57 -10.85 9.35
N HIS A 222 2.22 -11.99 9.11
CA HIS A 222 2.97 -12.68 10.16
C HIS A 222 4.08 -11.80 10.74
N ALA A 223 4.82 -11.08 9.90
CA ALA A 223 5.87 -10.16 10.36
C ALA A 223 5.28 -9.00 11.19
N CYS A 224 4.12 -8.47 10.79
CA CYS A 224 3.38 -7.46 11.53
C CYS A 224 2.89 -7.99 12.89
N GLU A 225 2.25 -9.16 12.94
CA GLU A 225 1.80 -9.78 14.19
C GLU A 225 2.95 -9.99 15.17
N ARG A 226 4.11 -10.46 14.70
CA ARG A 226 5.30 -10.58 15.55
C ARG A 226 5.81 -9.22 16.06
N ALA A 227 5.75 -8.18 15.23
CA ALA A 227 6.12 -6.82 15.65
C ALA A 227 5.11 -6.25 16.68
N VAL A 228 3.82 -6.54 16.49
CA VAL A 228 2.74 -6.19 17.43
C VAL A 228 2.89 -6.95 18.76
N ASP A 229 3.28 -8.22 18.74
CA ASP A 229 3.60 -8.97 19.96
C ASP A 229 4.76 -8.32 20.72
N GLU A 230 5.87 -7.98 20.03
CA GLU A 230 7.02 -7.29 20.63
C GLU A 230 6.60 -5.92 21.22
N MET A 231 5.73 -5.19 20.54
CA MET A 231 5.15 -3.93 21.05
C MET A 231 4.33 -4.17 22.32
N ARG A 232 3.50 -5.21 22.33
CA ARG A 232 2.67 -5.57 23.49
C ARG A 232 3.51 -5.98 24.71
N GLU A 233 4.59 -6.73 24.50
CA GLU A 233 5.49 -7.19 25.57
C GLU A 233 6.15 -6.03 26.34
N ILE A 234 6.46 -4.92 25.66
CA ILE A 234 7.08 -3.76 26.30
C ILE A 234 6.05 -2.78 26.88
N MET A 235 4.78 -2.91 26.52
CA MET A 235 3.74 -1.98 26.94
C MET A 235 3.57 -1.98 28.46
N ARG A 236 3.73 -0.81 29.08
CA ARG A 236 3.55 -0.63 30.53
C ARG A 236 3.23 0.81 30.88
N PRO A 237 2.68 1.07 32.05
CA PRO A 237 2.55 2.43 32.58
C PRO A 237 3.93 3.10 32.66
N GLY A 238 3.98 4.40 32.39
CA GLY A 238 5.21 5.18 32.40
C GLY A 238 5.94 5.23 31.04
N LEU A 239 5.54 4.42 30.06
CA LEU A 239 6.04 4.51 28.70
C LEU A 239 5.23 5.56 27.92
N SER A 240 5.86 6.32 27.04
CA SER A 240 5.14 7.22 26.13
C SER A 240 4.55 6.46 24.94
N GLU A 241 3.50 7.03 24.33
CA GLU A 241 2.91 6.48 23.10
C GLU A 241 3.96 6.37 21.98
N THR A 242 4.84 7.38 21.85
CA THR A 242 5.91 7.39 20.84
C THR A 242 6.93 6.28 21.07
N GLU A 243 7.32 5.99 22.31
CA GLU A 243 8.23 4.88 22.61
C GLU A 243 7.60 3.53 22.28
N LEU A 244 6.30 3.37 22.54
CA LEU A 244 5.57 2.15 22.18
C LEU A 244 5.48 1.98 20.66
N TRP A 245 5.18 3.06 19.92
CA TRP A 245 5.12 3.03 18.46
C TRP A 245 6.47 2.71 17.80
N ALA A 246 7.57 3.18 18.41
CA ALA A 246 8.92 2.89 17.92
C ALA A 246 9.23 1.38 17.92
N ALA A 247 8.65 0.60 18.84
CA ALA A 247 8.83 -0.86 18.85
C ALA A 247 8.19 -1.53 17.63
N LEU A 248 7.02 -1.07 17.20
CA LEU A 248 6.38 -1.58 15.98
C LEU A 248 7.27 -1.34 14.75
N HIS A 249 7.83 -0.13 14.60
CA HIS A 249 8.78 0.17 13.54
C HIS A 249 10.03 -0.72 13.59
N ALA A 250 10.62 -0.89 14.77
CA ALA A 250 11.80 -1.73 14.95
C ALA A 250 11.50 -3.19 14.58
N GLY A 251 10.34 -3.71 15.00
CA GLY A 251 9.87 -5.06 14.69
C GLY A 251 9.66 -5.29 13.20
N ASN A 252 9.09 -4.30 12.49
CA ASN A 252 8.89 -4.34 11.04
C ASN A 252 10.24 -4.35 10.28
N ILE A 253 11.11 -3.37 10.55
CA ILE A 253 12.41 -3.24 9.87
C ILE A 253 13.32 -4.44 10.15
N LYS A 254 13.31 -4.98 11.36
CA LYS A 254 14.06 -6.19 11.74
C LYS A 254 13.74 -7.39 10.83
N ARG A 255 12.51 -7.46 10.30
CA ARG A 255 12.03 -8.54 9.43
C ARG A 255 12.12 -8.21 7.93
N GLY A 256 12.65 -7.03 7.59
CA GLY A 256 12.77 -6.56 6.21
C GLY A 256 11.49 -5.93 5.67
N GLY A 257 10.62 -5.45 6.55
CA GLY A 257 9.52 -4.57 6.20
C GLY A 257 10.00 -3.18 5.78
N GLU A 258 9.13 -2.40 5.16
CA GLU A 258 9.53 -1.17 4.49
C GLU A 258 9.26 0.07 5.35
N TRP A 259 7.99 0.45 5.61
CA TRP A 259 7.61 1.57 6.46
C TRP A 259 6.23 1.36 7.09
N ILE A 260 5.75 2.34 7.83
CA ILE A 260 4.38 2.41 8.33
C ILE A 260 3.81 3.74 7.84
N GLU A 261 2.64 3.72 7.19
CA GLU A 261 2.09 4.89 6.50
C GLU A 261 1.59 5.96 7.46
N THR A 262 1.08 5.55 8.62
CA THR A 262 0.54 6.44 9.64
C THR A 262 1.31 6.31 10.95
N ARG A 263 0.88 7.02 12.00
CA ARG A 263 1.35 6.88 13.36
C ARG A 263 0.15 6.75 14.32
N ILE A 264 -0.93 6.14 13.84
CA ILE A 264 -2.19 6.09 14.58
C ILE A 264 -2.06 5.18 15.79
N LEU A 265 -1.78 5.78 16.91
CA LEU A 265 -1.80 5.19 18.24
C LEU A 265 -2.16 6.26 19.26
N ALA A 266 -3.12 5.96 20.10
CA ALA A 266 -3.55 6.85 21.17
C ALA A 266 -3.83 6.08 22.45
N SER A 267 -3.71 6.76 23.60
CA SER A 267 -3.93 6.16 24.90
C SER A 267 -4.83 7.03 25.80
N GLY A 268 -5.57 6.38 26.70
CA GLY A 268 -6.49 7.02 27.63
C GLY A 268 -7.48 7.94 26.92
N PRO A 269 -7.67 9.20 27.38
CA PRO A 269 -8.66 10.09 26.79
C PRO A 269 -8.38 10.50 25.34
N ARG A 270 -7.20 10.17 24.79
CA ARG A 270 -6.89 10.41 23.39
C ARG A 270 -7.40 9.30 22.47
N THR A 271 -7.88 8.18 23.00
CA THR A 271 -8.56 7.17 22.18
C THR A 271 -9.91 7.62 21.64
N ASN A 272 -10.47 8.73 22.16
CA ASN A 272 -11.74 9.30 21.70
C ASN A 272 -11.63 10.84 21.58
N PRO A 273 -11.86 11.44 20.40
CA PRO A 273 -12.17 10.80 19.12
C PRO A 273 -10.94 10.11 18.49
N TRP A 274 -11.18 9.26 17.49
CA TRP A 274 -10.17 8.51 16.75
C TRP A 274 -9.28 9.39 15.83
N PHE A 275 -8.36 8.78 15.11
CA PHE A 275 -7.39 9.38 14.18
C PHE A 275 -6.34 10.28 14.84
N GLN A 276 -5.94 9.96 16.07
CA GLN A 276 -4.85 10.68 16.73
C GLN A 276 -3.55 9.90 16.62
N GLU A 277 -2.53 10.58 16.10
CA GLU A 277 -1.19 10.01 16.02
C GLU A 277 -0.49 10.00 17.39
N CYS A 278 0.44 9.06 17.58
CA CYS A 278 1.19 8.89 18.82
C CYS A 278 1.99 10.15 19.17
N GLY A 279 1.96 10.49 20.45
CA GLY A 279 2.60 11.68 20.99
C GLY A 279 3.46 11.37 22.24
N PRO A 280 3.93 12.43 22.92
CA PRO A 280 4.73 12.29 24.12
C PRO A 280 3.91 11.94 25.39
N ARG A 281 2.60 11.68 25.25
CA ARG A 281 1.76 11.31 26.40
C ARG A 281 2.30 10.04 27.06
N ILE A 282 2.41 10.11 28.39
CA ILE A 282 2.81 8.96 29.21
C ILE A 282 1.55 8.16 29.56
N MET A 283 1.55 6.89 29.17
CA MET A 283 0.47 5.95 29.44
C MET A 283 0.32 5.67 30.94
N GLN A 284 -0.91 5.56 31.41
CA GLN A 284 -1.26 5.32 32.81
C GLN A 284 -1.89 3.93 32.96
N THR A 285 -1.77 3.35 34.15
CA THR A 285 -2.48 2.11 34.49
C THR A 285 -4.00 2.31 34.31
N GLY A 286 -4.63 1.42 33.55
CA GLY A 286 -6.06 1.45 33.27
C GLY A 286 -6.47 2.28 32.05
N ASP A 287 -5.54 2.97 31.38
CA ASP A 287 -5.80 3.56 30.06
C ASP A 287 -6.16 2.45 29.05
N LEU A 288 -7.12 2.73 28.18
CA LEU A 288 -7.14 2.03 26.89
C LEU A 288 -5.99 2.56 26.03
N MET A 289 -5.33 1.69 25.32
CA MET A 289 -4.41 2.04 24.24
C MET A 289 -4.92 1.35 22.97
N ALA A 290 -5.19 2.15 21.94
CA ALA A 290 -5.68 1.71 20.66
C ALA A 290 -4.69 2.13 19.56
N PHE A 291 -4.50 1.29 18.56
CA PHE A 291 -3.62 1.56 17.42
C PHE A 291 -4.16 0.95 16.14
N ASP A 292 -3.68 1.49 15.04
CA ASP A 292 -3.91 1.05 13.67
C ASP A 292 -2.57 0.87 12.98
N THR A 293 -2.37 -0.20 12.21
CA THR A 293 -1.02 -0.51 11.77
C THR A 293 -0.62 0.16 10.48
N ASP A 294 -1.45 0.16 9.43
CA ASP A 294 -1.05 0.65 8.09
C ASP A 294 0.41 0.28 7.73
N LEU A 295 0.80 -0.95 8.10
CA LEU A 295 2.19 -1.37 8.11
C LEU A 295 2.58 -2.00 6.78
N VAL A 296 3.43 -1.32 6.01
CA VAL A 296 4.02 -1.88 4.80
C VAL A 296 5.16 -2.82 5.18
N GLY A 297 4.85 -4.10 5.14
CA GLY A 297 5.72 -5.18 5.56
C GLY A 297 6.62 -5.69 4.45
N THR A 298 7.00 -6.96 4.60
CA THR A 298 7.82 -7.67 3.63
C THR A 298 7.12 -7.77 2.28
N TYR A 299 7.89 -7.74 1.21
CA TYR A 299 7.40 -7.73 -0.19
C TYR A 299 6.55 -6.50 -0.56
N GLY A 300 6.50 -5.48 0.29
CA GLY A 300 5.74 -4.25 0.05
C GLY A 300 4.23 -4.40 0.21
N TYR A 301 3.75 -5.46 0.87
CA TYR A 301 2.34 -5.61 1.19
C TYR A 301 1.99 -4.96 2.52
N CYS A 302 0.86 -4.30 2.53
CA CYS A 302 0.29 -3.72 3.73
C CYS A 302 -0.33 -4.82 4.60
N CYS A 303 -0.07 -4.73 5.90
CA CYS A 303 -0.84 -5.38 6.93
C CYS A 303 -1.54 -4.30 7.72
N ASP A 304 -2.85 -4.31 7.64
CA ASP A 304 -3.71 -3.34 8.28
C ASP A 304 -4.63 -4.03 9.27
N ILE A 305 -4.32 -3.84 10.54
CA ILE A 305 -5.05 -4.39 11.68
C ILE A 305 -5.06 -3.41 12.83
N SER A 306 -6.18 -3.30 13.50
CA SER A 306 -6.30 -2.47 14.69
C SER A 306 -6.59 -3.29 15.93
N ARG A 307 -5.97 -2.92 17.05
CA ARG A 307 -6.21 -3.54 18.36
C ARG A 307 -6.37 -2.46 19.44
N THR A 308 -7.14 -2.81 20.45
CA THR A 308 -7.28 -1.99 21.67
C THR A 308 -6.96 -2.84 22.90
N TRP A 309 -6.03 -2.37 23.73
CA TRP A 309 -5.58 -3.06 24.95
C TRP A 309 -5.71 -2.18 26.18
N ILE A 310 -5.66 -2.81 27.36
CA ILE A 310 -5.57 -2.10 28.63
C ILE A 310 -4.10 -1.96 29.03
N VAL A 311 -3.69 -0.80 29.50
CA VAL A 311 -2.31 -0.54 29.95
C VAL A 311 -2.13 -1.01 31.40
N GLY A 312 -1.10 -1.85 31.62
CA GLY A 312 -0.78 -2.41 32.94
C GLY A 312 -1.76 -3.50 33.38
N ASP A 313 -1.71 -3.85 34.66
CA ASP A 313 -2.48 -4.97 35.24
C ASP A 313 -3.90 -4.59 35.68
N ALA A 314 -4.45 -3.49 35.16
CA ALA A 314 -5.79 -3.02 35.53
C ALA A 314 -6.88 -3.94 34.96
N VAL A 315 -7.94 -4.14 35.72
CA VAL A 315 -9.16 -4.77 35.22
C VAL A 315 -9.94 -3.75 34.41
N PRO A 316 -10.28 -4.03 33.14
CA PRO A 316 -11.11 -3.13 32.34
C PRO A 316 -12.46 -2.83 33.04
N THR A 317 -12.88 -1.57 33.00
CA THR A 317 -14.19 -1.16 33.53
C THR A 317 -15.31 -1.79 32.68
N ASP A 318 -16.50 -1.87 33.23
CA ASP A 318 -17.67 -2.39 32.49
C ASP A 318 -18.00 -1.54 31.26
N ARG A 319 -17.73 -0.23 31.30
CA ARG A 319 -17.82 0.65 30.14
C ARG A 319 -16.83 0.27 29.05
N GLN A 320 -15.56 0.08 29.38
CA GLN A 320 -14.51 -0.30 28.42
C GLN A 320 -14.82 -1.67 27.79
N LYS A 321 -15.26 -2.64 28.59
CA LYS A 321 -15.72 -3.95 28.09
C LYS A 321 -16.92 -3.82 27.14
N HIS A 322 -17.87 -2.95 27.46
CA HIS A 322 -19.04 -2.72 26.63
C HIS A 322 -18.68 -2.11 25.27
N LEU A 323 -17.78 -1.10 25.24
CA LEU A 323 -17.29 -0.52 23.98
C LEU A 323 -16.57 -1.59 23.13
N TYR A 324 -15.71 -2.38 23.77
CA TYR A 324 -14.97 -3.46 23.10
C TYR A 324 -15.91 -4.50 22.50
N GLN A 325 -16.93 -4.94 23.26
CA GLN A 325 -17.92 -5.91 22.79
C GLN A 325 -18.68 -5.40 21.56
N ILE A 326 -19.10 -4.13 21.56
CA ILE A 326 -19.80 -3.54 20.41
C ILE A 326 -18.88 -3.51 19.18
N ALA A 327 -17.62 -3.11 19.33
CA ALA A 327 -16.66 -3.09 18.23
C ALA A 327 -16.40 -4.51 17.69
N TYR A 328 -16.20 -5.48 18.58
CA TYR A 328 -15.99 -6.88 18.24
C TYR A 328 -17.20 -7.46 17.50
N ASP A 329 -18.41 -7.27 18.02
CA ASP A 329 -19.64 -7.76 17.39
C ASP A 329 -19.83 -7.11 16.00
N HIS A 330 -19.46 -5.85 15.86
CA HIS A 330 -19.57 -5.13 14.58
C HIS A 330 -18.62 -5.73 13.53
N VAL A 331 -17.34 -5.89 13.86
CA VAL A 331 -16.34 -6.46 12.96
C VAL A 331 -16.69 -7.88 12.59
N MET A 332 -16.91 -8.76 13.59
CA MET A 332 -17.15 -10.18 13.35
C MET A 332 -18.45 -10.46 12.60
N THR A 333 -19.51 -9.69 12.89
CA THR A 333 -20.76 -9.82 12.14
C THR A 333 -20.57 -9.40 10.69
N ASN A 334 -19.90 -8.27 10.43
CA ASN A 334 -19.67 -7.79 9.07
C ASN A 334 -18.78 -8.72 8.26
N ILE A 335 -17.73 -9.31 8.86
CA ILE A 335 -16.93 -10.35 8.22
C ILE A 335 -17.82 -11.53 7.79
N GLY A 336 -18.71 -11.98 8.66
CA GLY A 336 -19.62 -13.10 8.38
C GLY A 336 -20.70 -12.83 7.32
N LEU A 337 -20.89 -11.56 6.92
CA LEU A 337 -21.86 -11.15 5.91
C LEU A 337 -21.27 -11.04 4.50
N ILE A 338 -19.96 -10.89 4.39
CA ILE A 338 -19.30 -10.70 3.09
C ILE A 338 -19.31 -11.99 2.29
N GLU A 339 -19.87 -11.93 1.07
CA GLU A 339 -19.90 -13.06 0.15
C GLU A 339 -19.49 -12.62 -1.27
N ALA A 340 -18.77 -13.46 -1.99
CA ALA A 340 -18.43 -13.19 -3.39
C ALA A 340 -19.70 -13.07 -4.25
N GLY A 341 -19.75 -12.03 -5.07
CA GLY A 341 -20.92 -11.67 -5.89
C GLY A 341 -21.89 -10.70 -5.21
N MET A 342 -21.81 -10.50 -3.89
CA MET A 342 -22.61 -9.49 -3.20
C MET A 342 -22.22 -8.09 -3.62
N SER A 343 -23.20 -7.20 -3.86
CA SER A 343 -22.92 -5.80 -4.16
C SER A 343 -22.52 -5.03 -2.89
N PHE A 344 -21.68 -4.00 -3.04
CA PHE A 344 -21.32 -3.10 -1.94
C PHE A 344 -22.56 -2.42 -1.34
N ALA A 345 -23.55 -2.10 -2.16
CA ALA A 345 -24.83 -1.53 -1.72
C ALA A 345 -25.62 -2.52 -0.84
N ASP A 346 -25.62 -3.82 -1.20
CA ASP A 346 -26.26 -4.84 -0.37
C ASP A 346 -25.54 -5.01 0.96
N MET A 347 -24.21 -5.04 0.96
CA MET A 347 -23.42 -5.07 2.19
C MET A 347 -23.74 -3.87 3.08
N THR A 348 -23.73 -2.64 2.54
CA THR A 348 -24.11 -1.44 3.27
C THR A 348 -25.52 -1.56 3.89
N ARG A 349 -26.48 -2.12 3.17
CA ARG A 349 -27.87 -2.27 3.63
C ARG A 349 -28.02 -3.26 4.78
N ILE A 350 -27.32 -4.38 4.74
CA ILE A 350 -27.45 -5.47 5.74
C ILE A 350 -26.41 -5.41 6.86
N ALA A 351 -25.40 -4.56 6.74
CA ALA A 351 -24.31 -4.44 7.72
C ALA A 351 -24.83 -4.25 9.16
N HIS A 352 -24.09 -4.78 10.10
CA HIS A 352 -24.34 -4.59 11.52
C HIS A 352 -24.43 -3.09 11.86
N ARG A 353 -25.45 -2.70 12.61
CA ARG A 353 -25.72 -1.31 12.99
C ARG A 353 -25.11 -0.98 14.34
N LEU A 354 -24.23 0.02 14.35
CA LEU A 354 -23.79 0.58 15.62
C LEU A 354 -24.97 1.18 16.39
N PRO A 355 -25.00 1.05 17.74
CA PRO A 355 -25.97 1.79 18.57
C PRO A 355 -25.91 3.30 18.31
N GLU A 356 -27.05 3.98 18.40
CA GLU A 356 -27.20 5.38 18.03
C GLU A 356 -26.17 6.31 18.71
N ALA A 357 -25.84 6.05 19.97
CA ALA A 357 -24.86 6.83 20.74
C ALA A 357 -23.43 6.85 20.13
N PHE A 358 -23.07 5.87 19.29
CA PHE A 358 -21.74 5.72 18.72
C PHE A 358 -21.66 6.07 17.22
N ARG A 359 -22.82 6.18 16.54
CA ARG A 359 -22.85 6.52 15.10
C ARG A 359 -22.21 7.85 14.75
N PRO A 360 -22.31 8.93 15.56
CA PRO A 360 -21.69 10.21 15.20
C PRO A 360 -20.17 10.16 15.06
N LEU A 361 -19.50 9.25 15.77
CA LEU A 361 -18.05 9.06 15.72
C LEU A 361 -17.64 7.74 15.04
N ARG A 362 -18.56 7.08 14.30
CA ARG A 362 -18.24 5.86 13.54
C ARG A 362 -17.01 6.03 12.67
N TYR A 363 -16.35 4.94 12.34
CA TYR A 363 -15.25 4.96 11.39
C TYR A 363 -15.69 5.42 9.98
N GLY A 364 -14.75 5.69 9.10
CA GLY A 364 -15.04 6.22 7.76
C GLY A 364 -15.67 5.21 6.81
N VAL A 365 -15.44 3.91 7.05
CA VAL A 365 -15.91 2.80 6.20
C VAL A 365 -16.33 1.60 7.05
N LEU A 366 -17.11 0.68 6.46
CA LEU A 366 -17.38 -0.66 7.00
C LEU A 366 -16.26 -1.63 6.68
N ALA A 367 -15.71 -1.48 5.49
CA ALA A 367 -14.59 -2.27 4.99
C ALA A 367 -13.92 -1.53 3.81
N HIS A 368 -12.65 -1.80 3.61
CA HIS A 368 -11.92 -1.36 2.42
C HIS A 368 -11.02 -2.48 1.89
N GLY A 369 -10.60 -2.35 0.63
CA GLY A 369 -9.60 -3.23 0.05
C GLY A 369 -8.22 -2.97 0.63
N VAL A 370 -7.38 -3.98 0.65
CA VAL A 370 -5.99 -3.87 1.09
C VAL A 370 -5.08 -4.70 0.17
N GLY A 371 -3.89 -4.19 -0.07
CA GLY A 371 -2.88 -4.83 -0.90
C GLY A 371 -1.51 -4.25 -0.61
N LEU A 372 -0.97 -3.39 -1.49
CA LEU A 372 0.25 -2.63 -1.22
C LEU A 372 -0.03 -1.42 -0.31
N CYS A 373 -1.27 -1.01 -0.20
CA CYS A 373 -1.82 0.06 0.63
C CYS A 373 -3.31 -0.22 0.82
N ASP A 374 -4.04 0.71 1.41
CA ASP A 374 -5.49 0.78 1.30
C ASP A 374 -5.87 1.00 -0.15
N GLU A 375 -6.81 0.21 -0.63
CA GLU A 375 -7.18 0.22 -2.05
C GLU A 375 -8.67 -0.10 -2.25
N TYR A 376 -9.11 -0.11 -3.51
CA TYR A 376 -10.47 -0.49 -3.87
C TYR A 376 -10.81 -1.94 -3.43
N PRO A 377 -12.03 -2.17 -2.86
CA PRO A 377 -13.15 -1.24 -2.72
C PRO A 377 -13.14 -0.46 -1.41
N SER A 378 -13.97 0.59 -1.30
CA SER A 378 -14.30 1.27 -0.05
C SER A 378 -15.82 1.17 0.18
N VAL A 379 -16.24 0.40 1.18
CA VAL A 379 -17.64 0.11 1.49
C VAL A 379 -18.11 1.01 2.62
N ARG A 380 -19.08 1.86 2.33
CA ARG A 380 -19.51 2.93 3.22
C ARG A 380 -20.62 2.51 4.18
N TYR A 381 -20.68 3.18 5.34
CA TYR A 381 -21.85 3.12 6.20
C TYR A 381 -23.10 3.68 5.49
N PRO A 382 -24.31 3.23 5.85
CA PRO A 382 -25.54 3.71 5.21
C PRO A 382 -25.73 5.23 5.29
N GLU A 383 -25.21 5.83 6.35
CA GLU A 383 -25.25 7.27 6.57
C GLU A 383 -24.36 8.05 5.58
N ASP A 384 -23.38 7.40 4.96
CA ASP A 384 -22.36 8.02 4.12
C ASP A 384 -22.48 7.62 2.64
N VAL A 385 -23.36 6.67 2.31
CA VAL A 385 -23.43 6.10 0.96
C VAL A 385 -23.90 7.09 -0.09
N GLU A 386 -24.78 8.03 0.26
CA GLU A 386 -25.27 9.05 -0.67
C GLU A 386 -24.16 10.00 -1.13
N ALA A 387 -23.23 10.34 -0.23
CA ALA A 387 -22.14 11.28 -0.50
C ALA A 387 -20.88 10.59 -1.08
N HIS A 388 -20.61 9.36 -0.68
CA HIS A 388 -19.32 8.70 -0.91
C HIS A 388 -19.41 7.26 -1.44
N GLY A 389 -20.62 6.68 -1.54
CA GLY A 389 -20.82 5.33 -2.04
C GLY A 389 -20.65 5.25 -3.56
N TYR A 390 -20.20 4.08 -4.03
CA TYR A 390 -20.13 3.74 -5.45
C TYR A 390 -20.48 2.27 -5.67
N GLY A 391 -20.74 1.91 -6.92
CA GLY A 391 -21.15 0.55 -7.30
C GLY A 391 -19.95 -0.40 -7.41
N GLY A 392 -20.25 -1.67 -7.30
CA GLY A 392 -19.32 -2.78 -7.43
C GLY A 392 -19.80 -3.99 -6.65
N ASN A 393 -19.09 -5.10 -6.81
CA ASN A 393 -19.37 -6.35 -6.10
C ASN A 393 -18.08 -6.88 -5.47
N PHE A 394 -18.21 -7.62 -4.39
CA PHE A 394 -17.11 -8.43 -3.89
C PHE A 394 -16.80 -9.57 -4.86
N GLU A 395 -15.53 -9.77 -5.14
CA GLU A 395 -15.07 -10.81 -6.05
C GLU A 395 -14.09 -11.76 -5.33
N VAL A 396 -14.06 -13.01 -5.77
CA VAL A 396 -13.08 -14.00 -5.25
C VAL A 396 -11.66 -13.49 -5.48
N GLY A 397 -10.84 -13.52 -4.45
CA GLY A 397 -9.46 -13.01 -4.47
C GLY A 397 -9.32 -11.56 -4.04
N MET A 398 -10.40 -10.87 -3.67
CA MET A 398 -10.32 -9.60 -2.95
C MET A 398 -9.86 -9.84 -1.52
N THR A 399 -8.97 -8.99 -1.04
CA THR A 399 -8.56 -8.91 0.37
C THR A 399 -9.08 -7.62 0.95
N LEU A 400 -9.65 -7.70 2.15
CA LEU A 400 -10.39 -6.61 2.76
C LEU A 400 -9.95 -6.42 4.21
N CYS A 401 -9.96 -5.18 4.67
CA CYS A 401 -9.96 -4.82 6.07
C CYS A 401 -11.40 -4.54 6.48
N VAL A 402 -11.85 -5.17 7.56
CA VAL A 402 -13.18 -4.98 8.13
C VAL A 402 -13.02 -4.40 9.52
N GLU A 403 -13.61 -3.23 9.75
CA GLU A 403 -13.21 -2.41 10.86
C GLU A 403 -14.36 -1.71 11.59
N ALA A 404 -14.07 -1.30 12.82
CA ALA A 404 -15.00 -0.54 13.65
C ALA A 404 -14.26 0.41 14.59
N TYR A 405 -14.81 1.60 14.74
CA TYR A 405 -14.49 2.48 15.85
C TYR A 405 -15.77 2.71 16.69
N VAL A 406 -15.63 2.57 18.01
CA VAL A 406 -16.71 2.73 18.97
C VAL A 406 -16.29 3.71 20.07
N GLY A 407 -16.85 4.93 20.00
CA GLY A 407 -16.65 6.01 20.97
C GLY A 407 -17.86 6.94 20.98
N ALA A 408 -18.23 7.46 22.14
CA ALA A 408 -19.35 8.38 22.27
C ALA A 408 -18.89 9.84 22.23
N VAL A 409 -19.71 10.73 21.68
CA VAL A 409 -19.46 12.17 21.73
C VAL A 409 -19.31 12.62 23.20
N GLY A 410 -18.20 13.30 23.51
CA GLY A 410 -17.88 13.73 24.88
C GLY A 410 -17.43 12.60 25.82
N GLY A 411 -17.31 11.37 25.32
CA GLY A 411 -16.73 10.26 26.06
C GLY A 411 -15.19 10.36 26.17
N VAL A 412 -14.62 9.61 27.10
CA VAL A 412 -13.15 9.57 27.33
C VAL A 412 -12.49 8.35 26.73
N ASP A 413 -13.23 7.28 26.47
CA ASP A 413 -12.70 6.03 25.93
C ASP A 413 -13.23 5.77 24.53
N GLY A 414 -12.40 5.25 23.66
CA GLY A 414 -12.73 4.71 22.35
C GLY A 414 -12.04 3.38 22.10
N VAL A 415 -12.68 2.52 21.34
CA VAL A 415 -12.16 1.21 20.93
C VAL A 415 -12.12 1.16 19.40
N LYS A 416 -10.98 0.83 18.85
CA LYS A 416 -10.77 0.54 17.42
C LYS A 416 -10.36 -0.93 17.27
N LEU A 417 -11.06 -1.66 16.41
CA LEU A 417 -10.75 -3.03 16.04
C LEU A 417 -10.86 -3.18 14.54
N GLU A 418 -10.03 -4.05 14.00
CA GLU A 418 -9.95 -4.32 12.56
C GLU A 418 -9.31 -5.68 12.29
N GLU A 419 -9.82 -6.36 11.27
CA GLU A 419 -9.29 -7.63 10.79
C GLU A 419 -9.14 -7.61 9.28
N GLN A 420 -8.00 -8.12 8.82
CA GLN A 420 -7.72 -8.33 7.40
C GLN A 420 -8.17 -9.73 6.98
N VAL A 421 -9.03 -9.82 5.96
CA VAL A 421 -9.69 -11.05 5.52
C VAL A 421 -9.60 -11.24 4.01
N LEU A 422 -9.82 -12.50 3.56
CA LEU A 422 -9.90 -12.92 2.16
C LEU A 422 -11.31 -13.43 1.87
#